data_78d04de9e6f7c5ca6be5f1f7c7995025
#
_entry.id   78d04de9e6f7c5ca6be5f1f7c7995025
#
_cell.length_a   1.000
_cell.length_b   1.000
_cell.length_c   1.000
_cell.angle_alpha   90.00
_cell.angle_beta   90.00
_cell.angle_gamma   90.00
#
_symmetry.space_group_name_H-M   'P 1'
#
loop_
_entity.id
_entity.type
_entity.pdbx_description
1 polymer ?
#
loop_
_entity_poly.entity_id
_entity_poly.type
_entity_poly.pdbx_seq_one_letter_code
_entity_poly.pdbx_strand_id
1 'polypeptide(L)'
;MKNYRRVIGMVCGLALVLTGITGCAGKEDKIVTEPEKQPENQQQEENKQPDNGQQQENDQQTELQNQPEEAAIPEYNGYSLLWNDEFDGDSLNTEIWNRELREPGWTNNELQEYTGAEDNSFVRDGKLVIKAIKTEGNNGKPYYTSGKVTTQKKRDFMYGKVVVSAKVPEGKGLWPAIWMMPTDESFYGQWPKCGEIDIMEVLGNQVDTAYQTVHYGEPHAEQQGTKVLSSGSFAESFHEYSVEWEPGEMRFYIDGELINTVNDWFTAIDGQDEKPYPAPFNQTFFVQMNLAVGGNWPGDPDETTDFSKSEFEVDYVRVYQKPQYDTNVKKPAKAFRDALEDGNLIYNGDFSEAEDLTDDKDWKFLLFQGGQGSAEIKDGTMIIKSQNEGQVDYSVQLVQPELPMIKGNKYRIAFDARASEQRDMIVCISAPTNGWIRYFKDTLMTLSTEWETYTFEFEMTNKDDNNGRLEFNMGHRGSTADINIKNVRVEVIK
;
A
#
# COMPACT_ATOMS: atom_id res chain seq x y z
N MET A 1 23.30 -29.16 -17.82
CA MET A 1 22.05 -28.47 -18.05
C MET A 1 20.99 -29.10 -17.14
N LYS A 2 20.75 -28.54 -15.98
CA LYS A 2 19.71 -28.97 -15.03
C LYS A 2 18.72 -27.78 -14.89
N ASN A 3 17.49 -28.01 -15.32
CA ASN A 3 16.40 -27.03 -15.21
C ASN A 3 16.00 -26.86 -13.75
N TYR A 4 16.26 -25.69 -13.18
CA TYR A 4 15.64 -25.26 -11.93
C TYR A 4 14.31 -24.58 -12.25
N ARG A 5 13.21 -25.24 -11.93
CA ARG A 5 11.89 -24.62 -11.86
C ARG A 5 11.85 -23.77 -10.58
N ARG A 6 11.70 -22.47 -10.74
CA ARG A 6 11.41 -21.54 -9.63
C ARG A 6 9.95 -21.76 -9.18
N VAL A 7 9.80 -22.04 -7.90
CA VAL A 7 8.51 -21.94 -7.21
C VAL A 7 8.47 -20.54 -6.59
N ILE A 8 7.66 -19.66 -7.19
CA ILE A 8 7.39 -18.33 -6.63
C ILE A 8 6.19 -18.49 -5.70
N GLY A 9 6.40 -18.22 -4.42
CA GLY A 9 5.34 -18.16 -3.43
C GLY A 9 4.44 -16.94 -3.69
N MET A 10 3.19 -17.22 -3.96
CA MET A 10 2.15 -16.23 -4.25
C MET A 10 1.57 -15.73 -2.93
N VAL A 11 1.77 -14.46 -2.61
CA VAL A 11 1.01 -13.77 -1.55
C VAL A 11 -0.09 -12.98 -2.24
N CYS A 12 -1.33 -13.44 -2.14
CA CYS A 12 -2.51 -12.73 -2.62
C CYS A 12 -3.03 -11.80 -1.53
N GLY A 13 -2.99 -10.50 -1.78
CA GLY A 13 -3.86 -9.56 -1.09
C GLY A 13 -5.30 -9.74 -1.59
N LEU A 14 -6.25 -9.93 -0.69
CA LEU A 14 -7.65 -10.14 -1.01
C LEU A 14 -8.39 -8.81 -1.04
N ALA A 15 -8.93 -8.45 -2.20
CA ALA A 15 -9.95 -7.42 -2.30
C ALA A 15 -11.34 -8.05 -2.17
N LEU A 16 -12.15 -7.57 -1.24
CA LEU A 16 -13.55 -7.95 -1.09
C LEU A 16 -14.43 -7.15 -2.05
N VAL A 17 -15.15 -7.85 -2.90
CA VAL A 17 -16.22 -7.30 -3.74
C VAL A 17 -17.54 -7.34 -2.95
N LEU A 18 -18.11 -6.18 -2.66
CA LEU A 18 -19.48 -6.03 -2.18
C LEU A 18 -20.44 -5.82 -3.35
N THR A 19 -21.26 -6.81 -3.64
CA THR A 19 -22.39 -6.71 -4.57
C THR A 19 -23.59 -6.07 -3.89
N GLY A 20 -24.00 -4.90 -4.42
CA GLY A 20 -25.23 -4.23 -4.03
C GLY A 20 -26.47 -4.91 -4.59
N ILE A 21 -27.52 -4.98 -3.78
CA ILE A 21 -28.88 -5.43 -4.15
C ILE A 21 -29.80 -4.23 -4.37
N THR A 22 -30.47 -4.26 -5.50
CA THR A 22 -31.51 -3.36 -5.98
C THR A 22 -32.81 -3.42 -5.19
N GLY A 23 -33.53 -2.31 -5.13
CA GLY A 23 -34.94 -2.33 -4.73
C GLY A 23 -35.71 -1.01 -4.79
N CYS A 24 -36.37 -0.79 -5.91
CA CYS A 24 -37.70 -0.17 -6.15
C CYS A 24 -38.15 1.16 -5.53
N ALA A 25 -38.32 2.12 -6.41
CA ALA A 25 -39.53 2.86 -6.83
C ALA A 25 -40.44 3.50 -5.79
N GLY A 26 -40.68 4.80 -5.97
CA GLY A 26 -41.81 5.56 -5.46
C GLY A 26 -41.83 7.01 -6.01
N LYS A 27 -42.86 7.31 -6.74
CA LYS A 27 -43.10 8.50 -7.56
C LYS A 27 -43.61 9.72 -6.76
N GLU A 28 -43.51 10.89 -7.45
CA GLU A 28 -44.33 12.12 -7.43
C GLU A 28 -44.09 13.08 -6.24
N ASP A 29 -43.99 14.38 -6.35
CA ASP A 29 -44.69 15.34 -7.18
C ASP A 29 -43.92 16.68 -7.31
N LYS A 30 -44.29 17.40 -8.40
CA LYS A 30 -43.89 18.75 -8.81
C LYS A 30 -44.37 19.85 -7.88
N ILE A 31 -43.61 20.93 -7.72
CA ILE A 31 -44.17 22.30 -7.76
C ILE A 31 -43.14 23.25 -8.39
N VAL A 32 -43.60 23.95 -9.41
CA VAL A 32 -43.04 25.05 -10.20
C VAL A 32 -43.31 26.37 -9.52
N THR A 33 -42.36 27.30 -9.48
CA THR A 33 -42.60 28.74 -9.63
C THR A 33 -41.31 29.50 -9.99
N GLU A 34 -41.33 30.10 -11.16
CA GLU A 34 -40.59 31.27 -11.63
C GLU A 34 -41.52 32.49 -11.54
N PRO A 35 -41.11 33.69 -11.97
CA PRO A 35 -39.93 34.54 -11.74
C PRO A 35 -40.31 35.96 -11.27
N GLU A 36 -39.36 36.81 -10.95
CA GLU A 36 -39.57 38.26 -11.08
C GLU A 36 -38.32 39.08 -11.41
N LYS A 37 -38.60 40.11 -12.22
CA LYS A 37 -37.78 40.92 -13.10
C LYS A 37 -37.02 42.06 -12.43
N GLN A 38 -36.05 42.55 -13.23
CA GLN A 38 -35.28 43.78 -13.20
C GLN A 38 -36.05 45.07 -12.89
N PRO A 39 -35.32 46.23 -12.68
CA PRO A 39 -35.19 47.15 -13.83
C PRO A 39 -33.81 47.85 -13.98
N GLU A 40 -33.58 48.15 -15.26
CA GLU A 40 -32.58 49.03 -15.84
C GLU A 40 -32.61 50.47 -15.29
N ASN A 41 -31.47 51.15 -15.38
CA ASN A 41 -31.50 52.58 -15.73
C ASN A 41 -30.25 53.01 -16.50
N GLN A 42 -30.54 53.66 -17.65
CA GLN A 42 -29.64 54.31 -18.60
C GLN A 42 -29.28 55.75 -18.14
N GLN A 43 -28.14 56.25 -18.60
CA GLN A 43 -27.93 57.58 -19.24
C GLN A 43 -26.44 57.81 -19.45
N GLN A 44 -26.00 57.87 -20.64
CA GLN A 44 -25.82 58.89 -21.69
C GLN A 44 -24.47 59.62 -21.60
N GLU A 45 -23.75 59.41 -22.69
CA GLU A 45 -22.84 60.21 -23.53
C GLU A 45 -22.28 61.53 -23.02
N GLU A 46 -20.96 61.74 -23.18
CA GLU A 46 -20.45 62.86 -23.93
C GLU A 46 -19.02 62.61 -24.51
N ASN A 47 -18.91 63.00 -25.75
CA ASN A 47 -17.87 62.90 -26.76
C ASN A 47 -16.76 63.95 -26.55
N LYS A 48 -15.48 63.59 -26.68
CA LYS A 48 -14.44 64.43 -27.28
C LYS A 48 -13.17 63.62 -27.57
N GLN A 49 -12.79 63.53 -28.84
CA GLN A 49 -11.47 63.25 -29.41
C GLN A 49 -10.90 64.62 -29.91
N PRO A 50 -9.62 64.75 -30.29
CA PRO A 50 -8.41 63.88 -30.18
C PRO A 50 -7.17 64.61 -29.65
N ASP A 51 -6.13 63.90 -29.26
CA ASP A 51 -4.77 64.30 -29.64
C ASP A 51 -3.84 63.08 -29.78
N ASN A 52 -3.09 63.12 -30.88
CA ASN A 52 -2.26 62.07 -31.39
C ASN A 52 -0.80 62.35 -31.01
N GLY A 53 -0.12 61.44 -30.36
CA GLY A 53 1.32 61.51 -30.24
C GLY A 53 1.85 61.12 -28.86
N GLN A 54 2.04 59.83 -28.63
CA GLN A 54 3.01 59.22 -27.70
C GLN A 54 2.54 57.78 -27.34
N GLN A 55 2.50 56.90 -28.35
CA GLN A 55 2.10 55.50 -28.15
C GLN A 55 3.03 54.57 -28.94
N GLN A 56 4.34 54.65 -28.71
CA GLN A 56 5.26 53.62 -29.23
C GLN A 56 6.42 53.25 -28.30
N GLU A 57 6.47 53.74 -27.05
CA GLU A 57 7.48 53.33 -26.07
C GLU A 57 6.92 52.54 -24.86
N ASN A 58 5.58 52.38 -24.75
CA ASN A 58 4.97 51.67 -23.62
C ASN A 58 4.59 50.23 -23.87
N ASP A 59 4.57 49.79 -25.14
CA ASP A 59 4.17 48.38 -25.45
C ASP A 59 5.31 47.35 -25.28
N GLN A 60 6.56 47.80 -25.25
CA GLN A 60 7.71 46.92 -24.97
C GLN A 60 8.00 46.71 -23.46
N GLN A 61 7.45 47.50 -22.56
CA GLN A 61 7.57 47.29 -21.11
C GLN A 61 6.42 46.50 -20.51
N THR A 62 5.31 46.34 -21.24
CA THR A 62 4.15 45.58 -20.75
C THR A 62 4.21 44.08 -21.16
N GLU A 63 5.00 43.75 -22.17
CA GLU A 63 5.23 42.30 -22.54
C GLU A 63 6.29 41.61 -21.66
N LEU A 64 7.13 42.38 -20.94
CA LEU A 64 8.12 41.83 -20.00
C LEU A 64 7.58 41.58 -18.59
N GLN A 65 6.32 41.93 -18.30
CA GLN A 65 5.68 41.73 -16.98
C GLN A 65 4.66 40.59 -16.93
N ASN A 66 4.47 39.83 -18.01
CA ASN A 66 3.54 38.70 -18.07
C ASN A 66 4.21 37.37 -18.44
N GLN A 67 5.49 37.18 -18.11
CA GLN A 67 6.00 35.85 -17.99
C GLN A 67 5.52 35.32 -16.63
N PRO A 68 4.92 34.11 -16.54
CA PRO A 68 4.67 33.48 -15.26
C PRO A 68 6.02 33.45 -14.53
N GLU A 69 6.08 33.97 -13.33
CA GLU A 69 7.24 33.82 -12.46
C GLU A 69 7.43 32.32 -12.29
N GLU A 70 8.51 31.75 -12.83
CA GLU A 70 8.88 30.35 -12.70
C GLU A 70 8.85 30.03 -11.20
N ALA A 71 7.96 29.17 -10.77
CA ALA A 71 7.77 28.90 -9.35
C ALA A 71 9.10 28.37 -8.79
N ALA A 72 9.69 29.13 -7.88
CA ALA A 72 10.99 28.78 -7.29
C ALA A 72 10.91 27.37 -6.67
N ILE A 73 11.91 26.52 -6.94
CA ILE A 73 12.00 25.17 -6.35
C ILE A 73 12.01 25.34 -4.82
N PRO A 74 11.10 24.68 -4.09
CA PRO A 74 11.00 24.83 -2.64
C PRO A 74 12.30 24.46 -1.91
N GLU A 75 12.62 25.21 -0.87
CA GLU A 75 13.69 24.88 0.06
C GLU A 75 13.11 24.13 1.27
N TYR A 76 13.74 23.04 1.68
CA TYR A 76 13.39 22.31 2.88
C TYR A 76 14.45 22.49 3.96
N ASN A 77 14.04 22.79 5.18
CA ASN A 77 14.97 23.04 6.29
C ASN A 77 15.93 21.87 6.52
N GLY A 78 17.23 22.16 6.44
CA GLY A 78 18.28 21.17 6.61
C GLY A 78 18.60 20.33 5.38
N TYR A 79 17.88 20.51 4.28
CA TYR A 79 18.12 19.82 3.02
C TYR A 79 18.67 20.80 1.97
N SER A 80 19.44 20.29 1.04
CA SER A 80 19.88 20.98 -0.18
C SER A 80 19.44 20.17 -1.38
N LEU A 81 19.02 20.83 -2.45
CA LEU A 81 18.69 20.17 -3.71
C LEU A 81 19.91 19.40 -4.23
N LEU A 82 19.75 18.09 -4.43
CA LEU A 82 20.76 17.21 -5.01
C LEU A 82 20.65 17.21 -6.54
N TRP A 83 19.46 16.98 -7.05
CA TRP A 83 19.09 17.05 -8.46
C TRP A 83 17.56 17.16 -8.61
N ASN A 84 17.14 17.64 -9.76
CA ASN A 84 15.73 17.69 -10.14
C ASN A 84 15.58 17.49 -11.64
N ASP A 85 14.34 17.21 -12.06
CA ASP A 85 13.86 17.35 -13.45
C ASP A 85 12.45 17.94 -13.38
N GLU A 86 12.28 19.11 -13.96
CA GLU A 86 11.00 19.82 -14.09
C GLU A 86 10.37 19.53 -15.47
N PHE A 87 10.99 18.68 -16.28
CA PHE A 87 10.56 18.27 -17.61
C PHE A 87 10.31 19.43 -18.60
N ASP A 88 11.02 20.55 -18.42
CA ASP A 88 10.88 21.77 -19.25
C ASP A 88 11.41 21.62 -20.68
N GLY A 89 12.09 20.50 -20.98
CA GLY A 89 12.64 20.21 -22.29
C GLY A 89 11.60 19.68 -23.30
N ASP A 90 12.01 19.53 -24.54
CA ASP A 90 11.19 18.94 -25.61
C ASP A 90 11.21 17.40 -25.64
N SER A 91 12.05 16.77 -24.79
CA SER A 91 12.23 15.32 -24.76
C SER A 91 12.76 14.89 -23.39
N LEU A 92 12.59 13.58 -23.09
CA LEU A 92 13.11 12.98 -21.86
C LEU A 92 14.64 13.17 -21.76
N ASN A 93 15.11 13.76 -20.65
CA ASN A 93 16.52 14.01 -20.40
C ASN A 93 17.28 12.69 -20.19
N THR A 94 18.02 12.27 -21.22
CA THR A 94 18.78 11.01 -21.19
C THR A 94 20.01 11.04 -20.28
N GLU A 95 20.41 12.19 -19.74
CA GLU A 95 21.46 12.30 -18.71
C GLU A 95 20.92 11.93 -17.31
N ILE A 96 19.60 11.96 -17.15
CA ILE A 96 18.91 11.62 -15.90
C ILE A 96 18.21 10.27 -16.02
N TRP A 97 17.50 10.02 -17.12
CA TRP A 97 16.59 8.90 -17.27
C TRP A 97 17.08 7.85 -18.27
N ASN A 98 16.82 6.59 -17.96
CA ASN A 98 16.83 5.47 -18.87
C ASN A 98 15.38 5.07 -19.18
N ARG A 99 15.09 4.64 -20.42
CA ARG A 99 13.89 3.86 -20.73
C ARG A 99 14.20 2.39 -20.52
N GLU A 100 13.52 1.75 -19.61
CA GLU A 100 13.73 0.34 -19.31
C GLU A 100 12.88 -0.55 -20.21
N LEU A 101 13.47 -1.64 -20.70
CA LEU A 101 12.80 -2.61 -21.58
C LEU A 101 12.48 -3.87 -20.78
N ARG A 102 11.22 -4.32 -20.83
CA ARG A 102 10.77 -5.57 -20.21
C ARG A 102 9.69 -6.23 -21.06
N GLU A 103 9.81 -7.53 -21.22
CA GLU A 103 8.80 -8.35 -21.87
C GLU A 103 7.52 -8.47 -21.03
N PRO A 104 6.35 -8.71 -21.64
CA PRO A 104 5.13 -9.00 -20.91
C PRO A 104 5.30 -10.16 -19.94
N GLY A 105 4.70 -10.03 -18.73
CA GLY A 105 4.82 -11.04 -17.69
C GLY A 105 6.16 -11.05 -16.95
N TRP A 106 6.95 -9.99 -17.09
CA TRP A 106 8.22 -9.87 -16.37
C TRP A 106 8.06 -10.01 -14.85
N THR A 107 7.06 -9.36 -14.28
CA THR A 107 6.68 -9.49 -12.87
C THR A 107 5.16 -9.43 -12.72
N ASN A 108 4.61 -9.86 -11.58
CA ASN A 108 3.20 -9.73 -11.17
C ASN A 108 2.16 -10.21 -12.20
N ASN A 109 2.54 -10.98 -13.23
CA ASN A 109 1.70 -11.32 -14.38
C ASN A 109 1.18 -10.09 -15.15
N GLU A 110 1.92 -9.00 -15.14
CA GLU A 110 1.61 -7.78 -15.88
C GLU A 110 1.58 -8.04 -17.41
N LEU A 111 0.70 -7.34 -18.12
CA LEU A 111 0.39 -7.64 -19.51
C LEU A 111 1.20 -6.81 -20.50
N GLN A 112 1.75 -5.66 -20.12
CA GLN A 112 2.47 -4.76 -21.00
C GLN A 112 3.90 -5.22 -21.28
N GLU A 113 4.38 -4.90 -22.47
CA GLU A 113 5.79 -4.72 -22.75
C GLU A 113 6.20 -3.30 -22.36
N TYR A 114 7.26 -3.13 -21.57
CA TYR A 114 7.89 -1.83 -21.39
C TYR A 114 8.87 -1.59 -22.53
N THR A 115 8.62 -0.51 -23.28
CA THR A 115 9.35 -0.20 -24.50
C THR A 115 10.25 1.01 -24.36
N GLY A 116 11.23 1.15 -25.28
CA GLY A 116 12.03 2.36 -25.44
C GLY A 116 11.39 3.43 -26.33
N ALA A 117 10.16 3.20 -26.81
CA ALA A 117 9.49 4.10 -27.75
C ALA A 117 9.09 5.43 -27.09
N GLU A 118 9.20 6.51 -27.84
CA GLU A 118 8.74 7.82 -27.40
C GLU A 118 7.22 7.89 -27.24
N ASP A 119 6.46 7.03 -27.93
CA ASP A 119 5.01 6.94 -27.74
C ASP A 119 4.60 6.47 -26.33
N ASN A 120 5.48 5.76 -25.62
CA ASN A 120 5.22 5.25 -24.27
C ASN A 120 5.84 6.09 -23.15
N SER A 121 6.85 6.91 -23.44
CA SER A 121 7.42 7.85 -22.48
C SER A 121 8.01 9.06 -23.18
N PHE A 122 7.42 10.24 -22.97
CA PHE A 122 7.77 11.47 -23.65
C PHE A 122 7.52 12.70 -22.77
N VAL A 123 8.05 13.84 -23.18
CA VAL A 123 7.76 15.13 -22.54
C VAL A 123 6.72 15.88 -23.37
N ARG A 124 5.72 16.43 -22.68
CA ARG A 124 4.66 17.25 -23.28
C ARG A 124 4.21 18.31 -22.28
N ASP A 125 4.17 19.55 -22.72
CA ASP A 125 3.67 20.69 -21.93
C ASP A 125 4.33 20.80 -20.52
N GLY A 126 5.68 20.65 -20.48
CA GLY A 126 6.43 20.69 -19.24
C GLY A 126 6.18 19.51 -18.29
N LYS A 127 5.85 18.33 -18.81
CA LYS A 127 5.56 17.13 -18.03
C LYS A 127 6.10 15.87 -18.70
N LEU A 128 6.61 14.96 -17.90
CA LEU A 128 6.79 13.59 -18.34
C LEU A 128 5.42 12.91 -18.44
N VAL A 129 5.15 12.31 -19.58
CA VAL A 129 3.98 11.46 -19.81
C VAL A 129 4.43 10.02 -20.01
N ILE A 130 3.94 9.13 -19.16
CA ILE A 130 4.08 7.67 -19.32
C ILE A 130 2.72 7.13 -19.76
N LYS A 131 2.69 6.53 -20.95
CA LYS A 131 1.45 6.15 -21.62
C LYS A 131 1.37 4.65 -21.88
N ALA A 132 0.26 4.05 -21.47
CA ALA A 132 -0.09 2.69 -21.87
C ALA A 132 -0.88 2.71 -23.18
N ILE A 133 -0.52 1.84 -24.12
CA ILE A 133 -1.13 1.74 -25.44
C ILE A 133 -1.64 0.31 -25.64
N LYS A 134 -2.91 0.19 -26.04
CA LYS A 134 -3.53 -1.08 -26.42
C LYS A 134 -3.60 -1.19 -27.94
N THR A 135 -3.10 -2.28 -28.48
CA THR A 135 -3.18 -2.61 -29.90
C THR A 135 -3.73 -4.03 -30.09
N GLU A 136 -3.96 -4.42 -31.31
CA GLU A 136 -4.26 -5.81 -31.65
C GLU A 136 -2.96 -6.56 -31.93
N GLY A 137 -2.69 -7.59 -31.16
CA GLY A 137 -1.54 -8.47 -31.37
C GLY A 137 -1.70 -9.40 -32.58
N ASN A 138 -0.60 -9.98 -33.04
CA ASN A 138 -0.55 -10.87 -34.22
C ASN A 138 -1.46 -12.11 -34.11
N ASN A 139 -1.93 -12.43 -32.92
CA ASN A 139 -2.82 -13.57 -32.63
C ASN A 139 -4.29 -13.15 -32.44
N GLY A 140 -4.65 -11.89 -32.76
CA GLY A 140 -5.98 -11.33 -32.57
C GLY A 140 -6.36 -11.06 -31.11
N LYS A 141 -5.40 -11.13 -30.19
CA LYS A 141 -5.61 -10.78 -28.78
C LYS A 141 -5.08 -9.37 -28.50
N PRO A 142 -5.59 -8.69 -27.47
CA PRO A 142 -5.01 -7.42 -27.06
C PRO A 142 -3.50 -7.55 -26.77
N TYR A 143 -2.75 -6.54 -27.18
CA TYR A 143 -1.34 -6.38 -26.90
C TYR A 143 -1.12 -4.99 -26.30
N TYR A 144 -0.34 -4.92 -25.23
CA TYR A 144 -0.14 -3.69 -24.47
C TYR A 144 1.33 -3.30 -24.51
N THR A 145 1.59 -2.03 -24.74
CA THR A 145 2.91 -1.41 -24.51
C THR A 145 2.78 -0.29 -23.50
N SER A 146 3.82 -0.03 -22.75
CA SER A 146 3.87 1.06 -21.77
C SER A 146 5.29 1.57 -21.56
N GLY A 147 5.44 2.62 -20.75
CA GLY A 147 6.72 3.20 -20.38
C GLY A 147 7.15 2.83 -18.97
N LYS A 148 8.46 2.65 -18.80
CA LYS A 148 9.16 2.60 -17.53
C LYS A 148 10.44 3.40 -17.64
N VAL A 149 10.61 4.40 -16.78
CA VAL A 149 11.80 5.26 -16.73
C VAL A 149 12.52 5.12 -15.40
N THR A 150 13.87 5.09 -15.44
CA THR A 150 14.68 4.88 -14.23
C THR A 150 15.89 5.82 -14.23
N THR A 151 16.33 6.22 -13.04
CA THR A 151 17.57 6.98 -12.87
C THR A 151 18.78 6.08 -12.58
N GLN A 152 18.66 4.77 -12.71
CA GLN A 152 19.69 3.77 -12.37
C GLN A 152 21.02 4.08 -13.04
N LYS A 153 22.09 4.15 -12.23
CA LYS A 153 23.47 4.45 -12.63
C LYS A 153 23.69 5.85 -13.23
N LYS A 154 22.71 6.74 -13.07
CA LYS A 154 22.80 8.15 -13.50
C LYS A 154 22.60 9.12 -12.34
N ARG A 155 21.63 8.85 -11.47
CA ARG A 155 21.27 9.68 -10.31
C ARG A 155 20.99 8.84 -9.08
N ASP A 156 21.78 7.79 -8.86
CA ASP A 156 21.69 6.96 -7.66
C ASP A 156 22.16 7.75 -6.44
N PHE A 157 21.51 7.56 -5.31
CA PHE A 157 21.85 8.22 -4.06
C PHE A 157 21.51 7.33 -2.86
N MET A 158 22.01 7.70 -1.69
CA MET A 158 21.69 7.04 -0.43
C MET A 158 21.23 8.12 0.56
N TYR A 159 20.04 7.94 1.10
CA TYR A 159 19.34 8.88 1.97
C TYR A 159 19.00 10.20 1.29
N GLY A 160 17.89 10.77 1.67
CA GLY A 160 17.41 12.03 1.12
C GLY A 160 15.90 12.20 1.25
N LYS A 161 15.41 13.28 0.69
CA LYS A 161 13.99 13.52 0.49
C LYS A 161 13.71 13.50 -1.01
N VAL A 162 12.81 12.61 -1.42
CA VAL A 162 12.30 12.56 -2.80
C VAL A 162 10.92 13.19 -2.81
N VAL A 163 10.67 14.08 -3.75
CA VAL A 163 9.40 14.78 -3.92
C VAL A 163 9.00 14.68 -5.38
N VAL A 164 7.82 14.16 -5.66
CA VAL A 164 7.29 14.00 -7.01
C VAL A 164 5.86 14.53 -7.07
N SER A 165 5.60 15.41 -8.03
CA SER A 165 4.25 15.87 -8.35
C SER A 165 3.74 15.07 -9.54
N ALA A 166 2.60 14.39 -9.36
CA ALA A 166 2.07 13.50 -10.39
C ALA A 166 0.54 13.42 -10.36
N LYS A 167 -0.03 13.09 -11.53
CA LYS A 167 -1.44 12.79 -11.74
C LYS A 167 -1.58 11.43 -12.39
N VAL A 168 -2.38 10.55 -11.81
CA VAL A 168 -2.53 9.16 -12.25
C VAL A 168 -3.67 9.00 -13.26
N PRO A 169 -3.63 7.99 -14.17
CA PRO A 169 -4.77 7.66 -15.01
C PRO A 169 -5.83 6.87 -14.26
N GLU A 170 -7.09 7.04 -14.67
CA GLU A 170 -8.21 6.20 -14.25
C GLU A 170 -8.47 5.08 -15.26
N GLY A 171 -8.79 3.89 -14.78
CA GLY A 171 -9.20 2.74 -15.59
C GLY A 171 -8.74 1.42 -14.98
N LYS A 172 -9.64 0.44 -14.93
CA LYS A 172 -9.34 -0.88 -14.40
C LYS A 172 -8.11 -1.50 -15.08
N GLY A 173 -7.23 -2.10 -14.29
CA GLY A 173 -6.00 -2.71 -14.77
C GLY A 173 -4.86 -1.72 -15.04
N LEU A 174 -5.04 -0.42 -14.83
CA LEU A 174 -3.94 0.55 -14.85
C LEU A 174 -3.33 0.63 -13.46
N TRP A 175 -1.98 0.64 -13.41
CA TRP A 175 -1.23 0.66 -12.14
C TRP A 175 0.02 1.54 -12.28
N PRO A 176 -0.13 2.85 -12.10
CA PRO A 176 0.99 3.78 -12.02
C PRO A 176 1.74 3.62 -10.71
N ALA A 177 3.08 3.74 -10.75
CA ALA A 177 3.95 3.67 -9.59
C ALA A 177 5.11 4.67 -9.68
N ILE A 178 5.48 5.23 -8.52
CA ILE A 178 6.70 5.99 -8.23
C ILE A 178 7.42 5.25 -7.12
N TRP A 179 8.56 4.68 -7.40
CA TRP A 179 9.23 3.77 -6.48
C TRP A 179 10.75 3.77 -6.63
N MET A 180 11.44 3.09 -5.72
CA MET A 180 12.89 3.03 -5.70
C MET A 180 13.38 1.60 -5.47
N MET A 181 14.42 1.24 -6.20
CA MET A 181 15.15 -0.03 -6.03
C MET A 181 16.62 0.24 -5.74
N PRO A 182 17.33 -0.69 -5.06
CA PRO A 182 18.76 -0.57 -4.85
C PRO A 182 19.52 -0.66 -6.18
N THR A 183 20.61 0.12 -6.29
CA THR A 183 21.49 0.11 -7.46
C THR A 183 22.06 -1.28 -7.72
N ASP A 184 22.37 -2.02 -6.66
CA ASP A 184 22.84 -3.42 -6.69
C ASP A 184 21.92 -4.29 -5.83
N GLU A 185 20.95 -4.94 -6.47
CA GLU A 185 20.02 -5.87 -5.83
C GLU A 185 20.72 -7.10 -5.23
N SER A 186 21.94 -7.39 -5.62
CA SER A 186 22.69 -8.53 -5.09
C SER A 186 23.43 -8.24 -3.78
N PHE A 187 23.55 -6.96 -3.39
CA PHE A 187 24.37 -6.54 -2.26
C PHE A 187 23.91 -7.14 -0.92
N TYR A 188 22.60 -7.09 -0.66
CA TYR A 188 22.00 -7.76 0.50
C TYR A 188 21.25 -9.05 0.15
N GLY A 189 21.04 -9.33 -1.10
CA GLY A 189 20.33 -10.49 -1.64
C GLY A 189 19.24 -10.08 -2.61
N GLN A 190 18.66 -11.05 -3.30
CA GLN A 190 17.58 -10.79 -4.25
C GLN A 190 16.32 -10.27 -3.53
N TRP A 191 15.46 -9.61 -4.30
CA TRP A 191 14.15 -9.17 -3.80
C TRP A 191 13.41 -10.31 -3.07
N PRO A 192 12.74 -10.04 -1.94
CA PRO A 192 12.56 -8.73 -1.27
C PRO A 192 13.68 -8.35 -0.30
N LYS A 193 14.65 -9.19 -0.07
CA LYS A 193 15.75 -9.00 0.89
C LYS A 193 16.60 -7.75 0.60
N CYS A 194 16.69 -7.35 -0.67
CA CYS A 194 17.43 -6.15 -1.09
C CYS A 194 16.76 -4.84 -0.69
N GLY A 195 15.47 -4.86 -0.37
CA GLY A 195 14.64 -3.69 -0.07
C GLY A 195 14.03 -3.05 -1.32
N GLU A 196 12.85 -2.44 -1.15
CA GLU A 196 12.11 -1.65 -2.13
C GLU A 196 11.37 -0.54 -1.39
N ILE A 197 11.25 0.65 -1.98
CA ILE A 197 10.58 1.81 -1.40
C ILE A 197 9.59 2.34 -2.42
N ASP A 198 8.28 2.21 -2.13
CA ASP A 198 7.21 2.66 -3.00
C ASP A 198 6.68 3.98 -2.48
N ILE A 199 7.02 5.06 -3.19
CA ILE A 199 6.64 6.43 -2.83
C ILE A 199 5.18 6.68 -3.16
N MET A 200 4.66 6.04 -4.22
CA MET A 200 3.26 6.08 -4.60
C MET A 200 2.91 4.89 -5.47
N GLU A 201 1.83 4.22 -5.14
CA GLU A 201 1.12 3.31 -6.01
C GLU A 201 -0.38 3.62 -5.98
N VAL A 202 -1.03 3.57 -7.12
CA VAL A 202 -2.49 3.73 -7.25
C VAL A 202 -3.05 2.70 -8.21
N LEU A 203 -4.19 2.12 -7.86
CA LEU A 203 -4.93 1.24 -8.78
C LEU A 203 -5.93 2.07 -9.57
N GLY A 204 -5.90 1.98 -10.89
CA GLY A 204 -6.74 2.80 -11.77
C GLY A 204 -8.25 2.60 -11.61
N ASN A 205 -8.68 1.52 -10.95
CA ASN A 205 -10.08 1.30 -10.57
C ASN A 205 -10.40 1.75 -9.12
N GLN A 206 -9.42 2.30 -8.41
CA GLN A 206 -9.54 2.79 -7.04
C GLN A 206 -8.72 4.09 -6.88
N VAL A 207 -8.97 5.05 -7.75
CA VAL A 207 -8.19 6.29 -7.87
C VAL A 207 -8.39 7.30 -6.74
N ASP A 208 -9.22 7.00 -5.76
CA ASP A 208 -9.34 7.73 -4.49
C ASP A 208 -8.36 7.25 -3.42
N THR A 209 -7.63 6.18 -3.69
CA THR A 209 -6.74 5.52 -2.74
C THR A 209 -5.31 5.43 -3.28
N ALA A 210 -4.35 5.93 -2.50
CA ALA A 210 -2.92 5.80 -2.79
C ALA A 210 -2.22 5.03 -1.67
N TYR A 211 -1.24 4.22 -2.06
CA TYR A 211 -0.45 3.36 -1.19
C TYR A 211 1.01 3.80 -1.19
N GLN A 212 1.66 3.70 -0.02
CA GLN A 212 3.08 3.97 0.19
C GLN A 212 3.65 2.81 0.99
N THR A 213 4.60 2.07 0.43
CA THR A 213 5.00 0.76 0.95
C THR A 213 6.52 0.66 1.08
N VAL A 214 6.98 -0.17 1.99
CA VAL A 214 8.37 -0.62 2.06
C VAL A 214 8.37 -2.13 2.07
N HIS A 215 9.04 -2.76 1.09
CA HIS A 215 9.21 -4.22 1.04
C HIS A 215 10.62 -4.61 1.44
N TYR A 216 10.76 -5.65 2.26
CA TYR A 216 12.05 -6.08 2.79
C TYR A 216 12.04 -7.53 3.28
N GLY A 217 13.21 -8.01 3.65
CA GLY A 217 13.39 -9.18 4.49
C GLY A 217 13.23 -10.53 3.83
N GLU A 218 13.65 -11.56 4.58
CA GLU A 218 13.40 -12.96 4.28
C GLU A 218 13.01 -13.69 5.59
N PRO A 219 11.78 -14.18 5.74
CA PRO A 219 10.69 -14.12 4.74
C PRO A 219 10.27 -12.69 4.38
N HIS A 220 9.60 -12.52 3.23
CA HIS A 220 9.07 -11.23 2.78
C HIS A 220 8.20 -10.58 3.86
N ALA A 221 8.48 -9.33 4.13
CA ALA A 221 7.68 -8.46 4.98
C ALA A 221 7.48 -7.11 4.27
N GLU A 222 6.39 -6.45 4.59
CA GLU A 222 6.07 -5.13 4.08
C GLU A 222 5.43 -4.26 5.18
N GLN A 223 5.55 -2.95 5.03
CA GLN A 223 4.82 -1.98 5.84
C GLN A 223 4.22 -0.95 4.90
N GLN A 224 2.90 -0.87 4.89
CA GLN A 224 2.13 -0.04 3.98
C GLN A 224 1.36 1.04 4.74
N GLY A 225 1.46 2.29 4.27
CA GLY A 225 0.56 3.37 4.61
C GLY A 225 -0.43 3.59 3.48
N THR A 226 -1.66 3.95 3.82
CA THR A 226 -2.74 4.18 2.86
C THR A 226 -3.38 5.54 3.07
N LYS A 227 -3.58 6.29 1.99
CA LYS A 227 -4.36 7.52 1.96
C LYS A 227 -5.60 7.33 1.12
N VAL A 228 -6.76 7.51 1.75
CA VAL A 228 -8.05 7.58 1.05
C VAL A 228 -8.51 9.03 1.05
N LEU A 229 -8.80 9.58 -0.12
CA LEU A 229 -9.35 10.93 -0.25
C LEU A 229 -10.82 10.91 0.17
N SER A 230 -11.24 11.90 0.97
CA SER A 230 -12.65 12.05 1.38
C SER A 230 -13.56 12.52 0.24
N SER A 231 -12.98 13.07 -0.83
CA SER A 231 -13.68 13.51 -2.05
C SER A 231 -12.64 13.70 -3.18
N GLY A 232 -13.09 13.56 -4.42
CA GLY A 232 -12.22 13.66 -5.60
C GLY A 232 -11.35 12.41 -5.79
N SER A 233 -10.32 12.51 -6.63
CA SER A 233 -9.43 11.40 -6.91
C SER A 233 -8.03 11.89 -7.31
N PHE A 234 -7.04 11.03 -7.15
CA PHE A 234 -5.68 11.25 -7.63
C PHE A 234 -5.56 11.33 -9.17
N ALA A 235 -6.65 11.06 -9.90
CA ALA A 235 -6.74 11.20 -11.35
C ALA A 235 -7.29 12.58 -11.79
N GLU A 236 -7.90 13.36 -10.89
CA GLU A 236 -8.49 14.67 -11.24
C GLU A 236 -7.45 15.79 -11.27
N SER A 237 -6.44 15.74 -10.39
CA SER A 237 -5.41 16.77 -10.23
C SER A 237 -4.04 16.19 -9.93
N PHE A 238 -3.01 17.04 -10.01
CA PHE A 238 -1.68 16.70 -9.51
C PHE A 238 -1.68 16.70 -7.99
N HIS A 239 -1.00 15.71 -7.43
CA HIS A 239 -0.73 15.56 -6.00
C HIS A 239 0.76 15.41 -5.78
N GLU A 240 1.26 15.87 -4.63
CA GLU A 240 2.65 15.72 -4.24
C GLU A 240 2.85 14.46 -3.40
N TYR A 241 3.69 13.56 -3.85
CA TYR A 241 4.08 12.34 -3.14
C TYR A 241 5.54 12.46 -2.72
N SER A 242 5.84 12.19 -1.45
CA SER A 242 7.22 12.28 -1.01
C SER A 242 7.60 11.26 0.06
N VAL A 243 8.90 10.95 0.12
CA VAL A 243 9.53 10.17 1.17
C VAL A 243 10.74 10.93 1.71
N GLU A 244 10.85 11.02 3.03
CA GLU A 244 12.08 11.36 3.73
C GLU A 244 12.73 10.04 4.17
N TRP A 245 13.82 9.67 3.52
CA TRP A 245 14.58 8.47 3.80
C TRP A 245 15.86 8.81 4.54
N GLU A 246 15.92 8.44 5.80
CA GLU A 246 17.03 8.67 6.70
C GLU A 246 17.59 7.32 7.22
N PRO A 247 18.81 7.30 7.79
CA PRO A 247 19.30 6.10 8.44
C PRO A 247 18.31 5.63 9.53
N GLY A 248 17.72 4.47 9.32
CA GLY A 248 16.83 3.86 10.30
C GLY A 248 15.39 4.39 10.37
N GLU A 249 14.99 5.33 9.53
CA GLU A 249 13.61 5.81 9.49
C GLU A 249 13.23 6.32 8.10
N MET A 250 12.02 6.01 7.66
CA MET A 250 11.38 6.58 6.49
C MET A 250 10.04 7.20 6.89
N ARG A 251 9.77 8.41 6.41
CA ARG A 251 8.50 9.12 6.58
C ARG A 251 7.91 9.42 5.21
N PHE A 252 6.68 8.96 5.00
CA PHE A 252 5.97 9.10 3.75
C PHE A 252 4.88 10.15 3.85
N TYR A 253 4.77 10.98 2.81
CA TYR A 253 3.81 12.09 2.79
C TYR A 253 3.05 12.13 1.47
N ILE A 254 1.79 12.57 1.53
CA ILE A 254 0.95 12.94 0.37
C ILE A 254 0.40 14.34 0.65
N ASP A 255 0.63 15.28 -0.27
CA ASP A 255 0.25 16.70 -0.13
C ASP A 255 0.70 17.32 1.20
N GLY A 256 1.88 16.94 1.67
CA GLY A 256 2.46 17.38 2.93
C GLY A 256 1.87 16.74 4.20
N GLU A 257 0.86 15.90 4.10
CA GLU A 257 0.33 15.11 5.20
C GLU A 257 1.19 13.86 5.43
N LEU A 258 1.61 13.61 6.66
CA LEU A 258 2.33 12.39 7.04
C LEU A 258 1.37 11.20 7.01
N ILE A 259 1.64 10.21 6.16
CA ILE A 259 0.81 9.01 5.99
C ILE A 259 1.38 7.83 6.77
N ASN A 260 2.71 7.64 6.71
CA ASN A 260 3.35 6.49 7.33
C ASN A 260 4.75 6.83 7.85
N THR A 261 5.16 6.16 8.92
CA THR A 261 6.54 6.17 9.42
C THR A 261 7.01 4.73 9.59
N VAL A 262 8.07 4.36 8.90
CA VAL A 262 8.65 3.02 8.91
C VAL A 262 10.05 3.08 9.50
N ASN A 263 10.33 2.28 10.55
CA ASN A 263 11.63 2.22 11.21
C ASN A 263 11.94 0.85 11.82
N ASP A 264 11.27 -0.20 11.36
CA ASP A 264 11.31 -1.54 11.95
C ASP A 264 11.51 -2.64 10.89
N TRP A 265 12.49 -2.49 10.02
CA TRP A 265 12.80 -3.46 8.97
C TRP A 265 13.96 -4.40 9.32
N PHE A 266 14.17 -5.42 8.49
CA PHE A 266 15.24 -6.42 8.62
C PHE A 266 15.61 -6.99 7.25
N THR A 267 16.76 -7.62 7.11
CA THR A 267 17.16 -8.34 5.88
C THR A 267 16.77 -9.82 5.92
N ALA A 268 16.81 -10.42 7.10
CA ALA A 268 16.39 -11.80 7.35
C ALA A 268 16.04 -11.97 8.82
N ILE A 269 15.27 -12.99 9.14
CA ILE A 269 15.01 -13.35 10.54
C ILE A 269 16.25 -13.93 11.21
N ASP A 270 16.30 -13.85 12.54
CA ASP A 270 17.38 -14.38 13.36
C ASP A 270 17.84 -15.79 12.93
N GLY A 271 19.14 -15.93 12.72
CA GLY A 271 19.77 -17.20 12.33
C GLY A 271 19.84 -17.47 10.83
N GLN A 272 19.32 -16.58 9.98
CA GLN A 272 19.32 -16.70 8.51
C GLN A 272 20.18 -15.62 7.82
N ASP A 273 21.36 -15.27 8.37
CA ASP A 273 22.27 -14.27 7.82
C ASP A 273 21.67 -12.86 7.80
N GLU A 274 20.99 -12.48 8.88
CA GLU A 274 20.51 -11.11 9.07
C GLU A 274 21.69 -10.12 9.06
N LYS A 275 21.55 -9.03 8.32
CA LYS A 275 22.53 -7.95 8.30
C LYS A 275 22.16 -6.89 9.35
N PRO A 276 23.16 -6.22 9.93
CA PRO A 276 22.91 -5.20 10.95
C PRO A 276 22.03 -4.07 10.42
N TYR A 277 21.05 -3.66 11.24
CA TYR A 277 20.24 -2.47 10.99
C TYR A 277 21.13 -1.24 10.77
N PRO A 278 20.81 -0.36 9.81
CA PRO A 278 19.56 -0.25 9.05
C PRO A 278 19.58 -0.93 7.66
N ALA A 279 20.32 -2.04 7.48
CA ALA A 279 20.19 -2.83 6.26
C ALA A 279 18.72 -3.35 6.08
N PRO A 280 18.20 -3.41 4.82
CA PRO A 280 18.89 -3.23 3.54
C PRO A 280 18.92 -1.77 3.04
N PHE A 281 18.32 -0.82 3.74
CA PHE A 281 18.14 0.55 3.29
C PHE A 281 19.33 1.47 3.60
N ASN A 282 20.53 0.93 3.74
CA ASN A 282 21.79 1.65 3.88
C ASN A 282 22.74 1.39 2.69
N GLN A 283 22.18 1.37 1.50
CA GLN A 283 22.84 1.30 0.23
C GLN A 283 22.26 2.34 -0.75
N THR A 284 22.86 2.50 -1.92
CA THR A 284 22.33 3.42 -2.93
C THR A 284 21.10 2.85 -3.61
N PHE A 285 20.10 3.71 -3.82
CA PHE A 285 18.88 3.45 -4.55
C PHE A 285 18.75 4.41 -5.72
N PHE A 286 17.90 4.06 -6.68
CA PHE A 286 17.51 4.90 -7.81
C PHE A 286 16.00 5.04 -7.87
N VAL A 287 15.53 6.17 -8.42
CA VAL A 287 14.10 6.43 -8.63
C VAL A 287 13.66 5.80 -9.94
N GLN A 288 12.48 5.24 -9.96
CA GLN A 288 11.83 4.74 -11.16
C GLN A 288 10.32 5.00 -11.14
N MET A 289 9.75 5.13 -12.33
CA MET A 289 8.34 5.41 -12.54
C MET A 289 7.84 4.59 -13.72
N ASN A 290 6.64 4.03 -13.60
CA ASN A 290 6.04 3.24 -14.67
C ASN A 290 4.52 3.29 -14.61
N LEU A 291 3.90 2.87 -15.72
CA LEU A 291 2.48 2.56 -15.77
C LEU A 291 2.32 1.09 -16.18
N ALA A 292 2.03 0.22 -15.22
CA ALA A 292 1.74 -1.18 -15.50
C ALA A 292 0.30 -1.35 -16.04
N VAL A 293 0.07 -2.45 -16.74
CA VAL A 293 -1.24 -2.83 -17.28
C VAL A 293 -1.53 -4.28 -16.89
N GLY A 294 -2.65 -4.50 -16.22
CA GLY A 294 -2.99 -5.82 -15.70
C GLY A 294 -2.10 -6.25 -14.54
N GLY A 295 -2.18 -7.50 -14.21
CA GLY A 295 -1.40 -8.10 -13.15
C GLY A 295 -2.24 -8.56 -11.96
N ASN A 296 -1.54 -9.12 -10.97
CA ASN A 296 -2.19 -9.79 -9.83
C ASN A 296 -3.01 -8.84 -8.96
N TRP A 297 -2.60 -7.58 -8.83
CA TRP A 297 -3.23 -6.63 -7.93
C TRP A 297 -4.34 -5.79 -8.61
N PRO A 298 -4.09 -5.06 -9.72
CA PRO A 298 -5.14 -4.28 -10.39
C PRO A 298 -6.16 -5.18 -11.14
N GLY A 299 -5.82 -6.43 -11.41
CA GLY A 299 -6.54 -7.30 -12.33
C GLY A 299 -6.38 -6.85 -13.80
N ASP A 300 -6.95 -7.61 -14.71
CA ASP A 300 -6.85 -7.30 -16.14
C ASP A 300 -7.77 -6.13 -16.54
N PRO A 301 -7.36 -5.30 -17.52
CA PRO A 301 -8.24 -4.29 -18.12
C PRO A 301 -9.49 -4.92 -18.73
N ASP A 302 -10.59 -4.19 -18.70
CA ASP A 302 -11.83 -4.58 -19.36
C ASP A 302 -12.35 -3.49 -20.34
N GLU A 303 -13.60 -3.56 -20.74
CA GLU A 303 -14.21 -2.61 -21.66
C GLU A 303 -14.39 -1.20 -21.07
N THR A 304 -14.25 -1.04 -19.76
CA THR A 304 -14.34 0.27 -19.09
C THR A 304 -13.02 1.04 -19.14
N THR A 305 -11.91 0.38 -19.49
CA THR A 305 -10.57 0.99 -19.53
C THR A 305 -10.36 1.76 -20.84
N ASP A 306 -10.33 3.09 -20.76
CA ASP A 306 -10.11 3.99 -21.89
C ASP A 306 -8.61 4.24 -22.14
N PHE A 307 -7.99 3.43 -23.00
CA PHE A 307 -6.58 3.56 -23.34
C PHE A 307 -6.21 4.86 -24.08
N SER A 308 -7.19 5.65 -24.55
CA SER A 308 -6.91 6.98 -25.10
C SER A 308 -6.51 7.99 -24.02
N LYS A 309 -6.84 7.69 -22.74
CA LYS A 309 -6.60 8.52 -21.54
C LYS A 309 -5.64 7.87 -20.54
N SER A 310 -5.03 6.74 -20.89
CA SER A 310 -4.11 6.02 -20.01
C SER A 310 -2.74 6.68 -19.95
N GLU A 311 -2.69 7.89 -19.44
CA GLU A 311 -1.49 8.73 -19.30
C GLU A 311 -1.22 9.01 -17.83
N PHE A 312 -0.07 8.56 -17.34
CA PHE A 312 0.49 8.92 -16.04
C PHE A 312 1.37 10.14 -16.25
N GLU A 313 0.95 11.28 -15.73
CA GLU A 313 1.62 12.57 -15.92
C GLU A 313 2.44 12.93 -14.68
N VAL A 314 3.71 13.28 -14.87
CA VAL A 314 4.63 13.74 -13.82
C VAL A 314 5.09 15.16 -14.13
N ASP A 315 4.82 16.07 -13.19
CA ASP A 315 5.13 17.49 -13.32
C ASP A 315 6.60 17.76 -12.97
N TYR A 316 7.07 17.18 -11.88
CA TYR A 316 8.48 17.26 -11.49
C TYR A 316 8.91 16.06 -10.63
N VAL A 317 10.24 15.86 -10.62
CA VAL A 317 10.95 15.00 -9.65
C VAL A 317 12.07 15.82 -9.03
N ARG A 318 12.09 15.93 -7.69
CA ARG A 318 13.07 16.70 -6.93
C ARG A 318 13.67 15.83 -5.85
N VAL A 319 14.97 15.76 -5.77
CA VAL A 319 15.69 14.99 -4.74
C VAL A 319 16.60 15.92 -3.95
N TYR A 320 16.46 15.86 -2.64
CA TYR A 320 17.18 16.68 -1.69
C TYR A 320 18.01 15.81 -0.76
N GLN A 321 19.12 16.34 -0.27
CA GLN A 321 19.99 15.66 0.67
C GLN A 321 20.39 16.57 1.83
N LYS A 322 20.56 15.98 3.01
CA LYS A 322 21.21 16.65 4.15
C LYS A 322 22.73 16.61 3.97
N PRO A 323 23.46 17.60 4.49
CA PRO A 323 24.93 17.61 4.41
C PRO A 323 25.57 16.45 5.20
N GLN A 324 24.87 15.92 6.19
CA GLN A 324 25.31 14.77 7.00
C GLN A 324 24.12 13.98 7.51
N TYR A 325 24.34 12.67 7.68
CA TYR A 325 23.41 11.73 8.31
C TYR A 325 24.10 11.02 9.46
N ASP A 326 23.42 10.88 10.59
CA ASP A 326 23.87 9.99 11.65
C ASP A 326 23.55 8.55 11.26
N THR A 327 24.57 7.78 10.94
CA THR A 327 24.46 6.37 10.55
C THR A 327 24.59 5.41 11.73
N ASN A 328 24.83 5.92 12.94
CA ASN A 328 24.92 5.11 14.15
C ASN A 328 23.54 4.94 14.79
N VAL A 329 22.63 4.37 14.02
CA VAL A 329 21.24 4.16 14.44
C VAL A 329 21.03 2.74 14.94
N LYS A 330 20.05 2.59 15.80
CA LYS A 330 19.59 1.29 16.30
C LYS A 330 18.14 1.11 15.93
N LYS A 331 17.78 -0.13 15.62
CA LYS A 331 16.38 -0.49 15.44
C LYS A 331 15.61 -0.12 16.71
N PRO A 332 14.51 0.65 16.61
CA PRO A 332 13.67 0.95 17.75
C PRO A 332 13.22 -0.33 18.44
N ALA A 333 13.32 -0.36 19.75
CA ALA A 333 12.69 -1.43 20.50
C ALA A 333 11.16 -1.23 20.39
N LYS A 334 10.48 -2.12 19.71
CA LYS A 334 9.02 -2.12 19.66
C LYS A 334 8.51 -2.37 21.07
N ALA A 335 7.69 -1.46 21.61
CA ALA A 335 7.13 -1.63 22.92
C ALA A 335 6.27 -2.90 22.97
N PHE A 336 6.34 -3.60 24.09
CA PHE A 336 5.37 -4.65 24.36
C PHE A 336 4.01 -4.03 24.68
N ARG A 337 2.95 -4.64 24.16
CA ARG A 337 1.58 -4.25 24.50
C ARG A 337 1.34 -4.50 25.98
N ASP A 338 0.72 -3.55 26.67
CA ASP A 338 0.38 -3.69 28.07
C ASP A 338 -0.74 -4.73 28.27
N ALA A 339 -0.72 -5.41 29.40
CA ALA A 339 -1.86 -6.19 29.82
C ALA A 339 -3.03 -5.27 30.23
N LEU A 340 -4.25 -5.72 30.02
CA LEU A 340 -5.42 -5.07 30.58
C LEU A 340 -5.37 -5.06 32.13
N GLU A 341 -6.19 -4.23 32.78
CA GLU A 341 -6.20 -4.08 34.23
C GLU A 341 -6.40 -5.41 34.99
N ASP A 342 -7.11 -6.35 34.38
CA ASP A 342 -7.36 -7.69 34.88
C ASP A 342 -6.25 -8.72 34.55
N GLY A 343 -5.15 -8.26 33.94
CA GLY A 343 -4.00 -9.07 33.55
C GLY A 343 -4.17 -9.83 32.22
N ASN A 344 -5.28 -9.66 31.51
CA ASN A 344 -5.47 -10.27 30.20
C ASN A 344 -4.59 -9.58 29.16
N LEU A 345 -3.91 -10.34 28.30
CA LEU A 345 -3.14 -9.85 27.16
C LEU A 345 -3.98 -9.80 25.88
N ILE A 346 -5.19 -10.35 25.90
CA ILE A 346 -6.14 -10.34 24.79
C ILE A 346 -7.07 -9.14 24.95
N TYR A 347 -7.07 -8.24 23.98
CA TYR A 347 -7.97 -7.10 23.91
C TYR A 347 -9.30 -7.54 23.33
N ASN A 348 -10.40 -6.97 23.85
CA ASN A 348 -11.76 -7.38 23.47
C ASN A 348 -11.97 -8.91 23.51
N GLY A 349 -11.35 -9.60 24.48
CA GLY A 349 -11.46 -11.05 24.59
C GLY A 349 -12.82 -11.54 25.09
N ASP A 350 -13.62 -10.65 25.69
CA ASP A 350 -15.01 -10.87 26.09
C ASP A 350 -16.01 -10.54 24.96
N PHE A 351 -15.51 -10.02 23.82
CA PHE A 351 -16.29 -9.58 22.66
C PHE A 351 -17.42 -8.59 23.02
N SER A 352 -17.16 -7.70 23.98
CA SER A 352 -18.11 -6.66 24.38
C SER A 352 -18.20 -5.50 23.39
N GLU A 353 -17.14 -5.29 22.59
CA GLU A 353 -17.07 -4.27 21.55
C GLU A 353 -17.23 -4.90 20.15
N ALA A 354 -18.02 -4.24 19.29
CA ALA A 354 -18.06 -4.58 17.87
C ALA A 354 -16.77 -4.11 17.17
N GLU A 355 -16.25 -4.91 16.26
CA GLU A 355 -15.03 -4.63 15.49
C GLU A 355 -15.23 -4.92 14.01
N ASP A 356 -14.47 -4.20 13.18
CA ASP A 356 -14.21 -4.59 11.80
C ASP A 356 -13.10 -5.67 11.82
N LEU A 357 -13.48 -6.91 11.56
CA LEU A 357 -12.57 -8.05 11.60
C LEU A 357 -11.64 -8.14 10.37
N THR A 358 -11.61 -7.10 9.54
CA THR A 358 -10.70 -6.97 8.37
C THR A 358 -9.54 -6.01 8.62
N ASP A 359 -9.65 -5.16 9.64
CA ASP A 359 -8.59 -4.23 10.04
C ASP A 359 -7.57 -4.87 11.00
N ASP A 360 -6.57 -4.11 11.43
CA ASP A 360 -5.50 -4.56 12.34
C ASP A 360 -5.70 -4.07 13.79
N LYS A 361 -6.94 -3.71 14.19
CA LYS A 361 -7.20 -3.18 15.55
C LYS A 361 -6.88 -4.23 16.62
N ASP A 362 -7.74 -5.22 16.77
CA ASP A 362 -7.57 -6.29 17.76
C ASP A 362 -7.75 -7.68 17.13
N TRP A 363 -8.96 -8.02 16.71
CA TRP A 363 -9.25 -9.32 16.10
C TRP A 363 -9.29 -9.23 14.59
N LYS A 364 -8.73 -10.26 13.92
CA LYS A 364 -8.75 -10.37 12.46
C LYS A 364 -9.27 -11.73 12.04
N PHE A 365 -10.21 -11.75 11.08
CA PHE A 365 -10.70 -12.96 10.45
C PHE A 365 -10.09 -13.13 9.06
N LEU A 366 -9.39 -14.22 8.86
CA LEU A 366 -8.57 -14.45 7.66
C LEU A 366 -9.04 -15.69 6.90
N LEU A 367 -9.04 -15.59 5.57
CA LEU A 367 -9.41 -16.66 4.66
C LEU A 367 -8.28 -16.88 3.64
N PHE A 368 -7.78 -18.13 3.56
CA PHE A 368 -6.67 -18.51 2.68
C PHE A 368 -6.95 -19.83 1.96
N GLN A 369 -6.22 -20.13 0.89
CA GLN A 369 -6.16 -21.42 0.24
C GLN A 369 -7.54 -22.08 -0.01
N GLY A 370 -8.49 -21.27 -0.49
CA GLY A 370 -9.85 -21.72 -0.80
C GLY A 370 -10.81 -21.74 0.40
N GLY A 371 -10.38 -21.31 1.57
CA GLY A 371 -11.27 -21.09 2.71
C GLY A 371 -12.32 -20.03 2.39
N GLN A 372 -13.58 -20.23 2.83
CA GLN A 372 -14.68 -19.30 2.67
C GLN A 372 -15.51 -19.28 3.95
N GLY A 373 -15.95 -18.07 4.33
CA GLY A 373 -16.73 -17.93 5.56
C GLY A 373 -16.92 -16.46 5.93
N SER A 374 -17.51 -16.26 7.10
CA SER A 374 -17.68 -14.95 7.73
C SER A 374 -17.53 -15.07 9.24
N ALA A 375 -17.17 -13.97 9.88
CA ALA A 375 -17.18 -13.85 11.33
C ALA A 375 -17.89 -12.57 11.73
N GLU A 376 -18.54 -12.58 12.90
CA GLU A 376 -19.20 -11.42 13.49
C GLU A 376 -19.13 -11.49 15.02
N ILE A 377 -19.04 -10.32 15.66
CA ILE A 377 -19.19 -10.18 17.11
C ILE A 377 -20.65 -9.85 17.41
N LYS A 378 -21.28 -10.69 18.25
CA LYS A 378 -22.66 -10.50 18.65
C LYS A 378 -22.91 -11.01 20.06
N ASP A 379 -23.54 -10.21 20.89
CA ASP A 379 -23.96 -10.55 22.27
C ASP A 379 -22.82 -11.20 23.10
N GLY A 380 -21.62 -10.59 23.05
CA GLY A 380 -20.45 -11.08 23.79
C GLY A 380 -19.87 -12.39 23.24
N THR A 381 -20.07 -12.66 21.95
CA THR A 381 -19.65 -13.91 21.31
C THR A 381 -19.10 -13.63 19.92
N MET A 382 -17.95 -14.19 19.61
CA MET A 382 -17.43 -14.31 18.25
C MET A 382 -18.12 -15.49 17.56
N ILE A 383 -18.86 -15.22 16.50
CA ILE A 383 -19.60 -16.22 15.71
C ILE A 383 -18.90 -16.41 14.37
N ILE A 384 -18.41 -17.60 14.10
CA ILE A 384 -17.68 -17.94 12.88
C ILE A 384 -18.49 -18.93 12.07
N LYS A 385 -18.79 -18.59 10.81
CA LYS A 385 -19.54 -19.40 9.86
C LYS A 385 -18.64 -19.78 8.69
N SER A 386 -18.25 -21.04 8.61
CA SER A 386 -17.46 -21.57 7.50
C SER A 386 -18.38 -22.04 6.38
N GLN A 387 -18.09 -21.65 5.14
CA GLN A 387 -18.78 -22.14 3.92
C GLN A 387 -17.91 -23.17 3.18
N ASN A 388 -16.59 -22.99 3.25
CA ASN A 388 -15.59 -23.91 2.73
C ASN A 388 -14.40 -23.92 3.68
N GLU A 389 -13.96 -25.09 4.08
CA GLU A 389 -12.84 -25.23 5.01
C GLU A 389 -11.46 -25.02 4.39
N GLY A 390 -11.39 -24.94 3.04
CA GLY A 390 -10.13 -24.78 2.31
C GLY A 390 -9.22 -26.02 2.36
N GLN A 391 -7.94 -25.81 2.05
CA GLN A 391 -6.99 -26.90 1.79
C GLN A 391 -5.98 -27.12 2.93
N VAL A 392 -5.86 -26.18 3.87
CA VAL A 392 -4.88 -26.20 4.97
C VAL A 392 -5.53 -25.74 6.28
N ASP A 393 -4.91 -26.04 7.41
CA ASP A 393 -5.44 -25.76 8.74
C ASP A 393 -5.80 -24.28 8.94
N TYR A 394 -5.00 -23.37 8.40
CA TYR A 394 -5.20 -21.93 8.48
C TYR A 394 -6.04 -21.34 7.34
N SER A 395 -6.75 -22.17 6.56
CA SER A 395 -7.62 -21.67 5.48
C SER A 395 -8.81 -20.86 5.99
N VAL A 396 -9.27 -21.12 7.21
CA VAL A 396 -10.26 -20.31 7.94
C VAL A 396 -9.66 -20.04 9.32
N GLN A 397 -9.37 -18.79 9.64
CA GLN A 397 -8.57 -18.44 10.80
C GLN A 397 -9.12 -17.20 11.50
N LEU A 398 -9.21 -17.23 12.84
CA LEU A 398 -9.40 -16.06 13.69
C LEU A 398 -8.12 -15.81 14.48
N VAL A 399 -7.62 -14.58 14.47
CA VAL A 399 -6.34 -14.26 15.10
C VAL A 399 -6.39 -12.96 15.90
N GLN A 400 -5.52 -12.87 16.91
CA GLN A 400 -5.14 -11.62 17.55
C GLN A 400 -3.63 -11.53 17.62
N PRO A 401 -2.99 -10.53 16.96
CA PRO A 401 -1.55 -10.29 16.95
C PRO A 401 -1.07 -9.51 18.19
N GLU A 402 0.21 -9.17 18.20
CA GLU A 402 0.90 -8.29 19.16
C GLU A 402 0.89 -8.78 20.63
N LEU A 403 0.76 -10.09 20.85
CA LEU A 403 0.90 -10.63 22.19
C LEU A 403 2.33 -10.56 22.68
N PRO A 404 2.57 -9.97 23.87
CA PRO A 404 3.89 -9.90 24.48
C PRO A 404 4.34 -11.27 24.96
N MET A 405 5.27 -11.88 24.25
CA MET A 405 5.88 -13.16 24.59
C MET A 405 7.25 -12.94 25.23
N ILE A 406 7.35 -13.02 26.54
CA ILE A 406 8.57 -12.77 27.32
C ILE A 406 9.20 -14.11 27.72
N LYS A 407 10.48 -14.30 27.41
CA LYS A 407 11.23 -15.51 27.73
C LYS A 407 11.23 -15.78 29.26
N GLY A 408 10.95 -17.02 29.60
CA GLY A 408 10.89 -17.49 30.99
C GLY A 408 9.54 -17.28 31.66
N ASN A 409 8.63 -16.50 31.06
CA ASN A 409 7.27 -16.41 31.58
C ASN A 409 6.49 -17.67 31.24
N LYS A 410 5.60 -18.04 32.19
CA LYS A 410 4.56 -19.05 31.95
C LYS A 410 3.25 -18.36 31.60
N TYR A 411 2.60 -18.86 30.59
CA TYR A 411 1.35 -18.33 30.09
C TYR A 411 0.22 -19.32 30.24
N ARG A 412 -0.99 -18.81 30.49
CA ARG A 412 -2.23 -19.56 30.41
C ARG A 412 -3.09 -18.99 29.31
N ILE A 413 -3.57 -19.85 28.41
CA ILE A 413 -4.60 -19.56 27.42
C ILE A 413 -5.90 -20.15 27.98
N ALA A 414 -6.97 -19.37 28.01
CA ALA A 414 -8.31 -19.85 28.39
C ALA A 414 -9.37 -19.21 27.49
N PHE A 415 -10.39 -19.99 27.14
CA PHE A 415 -11.53 -19.50 26.39
C PHE A 415 -12.70 -20.48 26.49
N ASP A 416 -13.91 -19.97 26.28
CA ASP A 416 -15.08 -20.82 26.11
C ASP A 416 -15.38 -20.98 24.63
N ALA A 417 -15.66 -22.23 24.19
CA ALA A 417 -16.03 -22.49 22.81
C ALA A 417 -17.09 -23.59 22.70
N ARG A 418 -17.84 -23.54 21.61
CA ARG A 418 -18.74 -24.62 21.16
C ARG A 418 -18.88 -24.57 19.64
N ALA A 419 -19.45 -25.63 19.07
CA ALA A 419 -19.79 -25.63 17.66
C ALA A 419 -21.26 -26.05 17.46
N SER A 420 -21.84 -25.76 16.28
CA SER A 420 -23.20 -26.18 15.94
C SER A 420 -23.35 -27.73 15.80
N GLU A 421 -22.23 -28.37 15.46
CA GLU A 421 -22.04 -29.83 15.45
C GLU A 421 -20.62 -30.14 15.92
N GLN A 422 -20.40 -31.34 16.45
CA GLN A 422 -19.04 -31.73 16.89
C GLN A 422 -18.04 -31.58 15.75
N ARG A 423 -16.96 -30.79 16.00
CA ARG A 423 -15.87 -30.59 15.04
C ARG A 423 -14.55 -30.28 15.70
N ASP A 424 -13.47 -30.43 14.94
CA ASP A 424 -12.12 -30.10 15.38
C ASP A 424 -11.73 -28.63 15.07
N MET A 425 -10.88 -28.08 15.95
CA MET A 425 -10.23 -26.79 15.82
C MET A 425 -8.81 -26.89 16.37
N ILE A 426 -7.87 -26.13 15.83
CA ILE A 426 -6.52 -25.97 16.39
C ILE A 426 -6.42 -24.60 17.06
N VAL A 427 -5.80 -24.56 18.24
CA VAL A 427 -5.33 -23.34 18.88
C VAL A 427 -3.81 -23.36 19.00
N CYS A 428 -3.17 -22.22 18.72
CA CYS A 428 -1.73 -22.04 18.90
C CYS A 428 -1.36 -20.57 19.16
N ILE A 429 -0.10 -20.33 19.53
CA ILE A 429 0.51 -18.99 19.47
C ILE A 429 1.71 -19.09 18.56
N SER A 430 1.69 -18.34 17.47
CA SER A 430 2.72 -18.27 16.45
C SER A 430 3.55 -17.00 16.55
N ALA A 431 4.64 -16.95 15.80
CA ALA A 431 5.53 -15.82 15.65
C ALA A 431 5.57 -15.35 14.19
N PRO A 432 4.65 -14.51 13.72
CA PRO A 432 4.57 -14.09 12.32
C PRO A 432 5.87 -13.46 11.80
N THR A 433 6.52 -12.64 12.60
CA THR A 433 7.77 -11.95 12.27
C THR A 433 9.04 -12.78 12.55
N ASN A 434 8.88 -14.01 13.04
CA ASN A 434 9.99 -14.90 13.39
C ASN A 434 9.81 -16.30 12.78
N GLY A 435 9.56 -16.35 11.47
CA GLY A 435 9.51 -17.58 10.70
C GLY A 435 8.36 -18.52 11.08
N TRP A 436 7.28 -18.01 11.64
CA TRP A 436 6.09 -18.79 12.01
C TRP A 436 6.36 -19.90 13.02
N ILE A 437 7.42 -19.79 13.82
CA ILE A 437 7.66 -20.73 14.92
C ILE A 437 6.47 -20.72 15.89
N ARG A 438 6.30 -21.79 16.63
CA ARG A 438 5.20 -21.95 17.60
C ARG A 438 5.72 -21.73 19.01
N TYR A 439 5.26 -20.66 19.69
CA TYR A 439 5.48 -20.44 21.11
C TYR A 439 4.61 -21.37 21.93
N PHE A 440 3.33 -21.45 21.57
CA PHE A 440 2.44 -22.54 21.96
C PHE A 440 2.13 -23.39 20.73
N LYS A 441 2.42 -24.69 20.81
CA LYS A 441 2.31 -25.62 19.68
C LYS A 441 0.89 -25.73 19.15
N ASP A 442 0.73 -26.10 17.89
CA ASP A 442 -0.55 -26.46 17.30
C ASP A 442 -1.22 -27.55 18.15
N THR A 443 -2.31 -27.18 18.83
CA THR A 443 -3.03 -28.05 19.75
C THR A 443 -4.43 -28.31 19.19
N LEU A 444 -4.62 -29.54 18.72
CA LEU A 444 -5.90 -30.01 18.22
C LEU A 444 -6.85 -30.23 19.38
N MET A 445 -8.08 -29.77 19.24
CA MET A 445 -9.18 -29.94 20.17
C MET A 445 -10.47 -30.23 19.43
N THR A 446 -11.37 -30.98 20.05
CA THR A 446 -12.70 -31.27 19.52
C THR A 446 -13.72 -30.44 20.29
N LEU A 447 -14.48 -29.61 19.56
CA LEU A 447 -15.59 -28.81 20.10
C LEU A 447 -16.87 -29.66 20.13
N SER A 448 -17.59 -29.55 21.23
CA SER A 448 -18.94 -30.11 21.36
C SER A 448 -20.01 -29.06 21.03
N THR A 449 -21.29 -29.42 21.11
CA THR A 449 -22.43 -28.53 20.97
C THR A 449 -22.71 -27.69 22.21
N GLU A 450 -22.15 -28.08 23.33
CA GLU A 450 -22.28 -27.38 24.61
C GLU A 450 -21.09 -26.44 24.82
N TRP A 451 -21.30 -25.38 25.58
CA TRP A 451 -20.21 -24.51 26.00
C TRP A 451 -19.25 -25.24 26.93
N GLU A 452 -17.99 -25.29 26.54
CA GLU A 452 -16.91 -25.84 27.35
C GLU A 452 -15.79 -24.84 27.49
N THR A 453 -15.13 -24.79 28.66
CA THR A 453 -13.94 -23.97 28.91
C THR A 453 -12.70 -24.79 28.61
N TYR A 454 -11.89 -24.30 27.71
CA TYR A 454 -10.60 -24.87 27.34
C TYR A 454 -9.48 -24.08 28.01
N THR A 455 -8.50 -24.77 28.58
CA THR A 455 -7.38 -24.15 29.28
C THR A 455 -6.08 -24.85 28.94
N PHE A 456 -5.06 -24.08 28.58
CA PHE A 456 -3.72 -24.58 28.23
C PHE A 456 -2.66 -23.74 28.93
N GLU A 457 -1.54 -24.35 29.31
CA GLU A 457 -0.41 -23.65 29.89
C GLU A 457 0.87 -24.01 29.11
N PHE A 458 1.77 -23.02 28.96
CA PHE A 458 3.07 -23.21 28.35
C PHE A 458 4.10 -22.25 28.93
N GLU A 459 5.38 -22.54 28.73
CA GLU A 459 6.48 -21.66 29.10
C GLU A 459 7.14 -21.12 27.82
N MET A 460 7.34 -19.80 27.77
CA MET A 460 8.05 -19.15 26.69
C MET A 460 9.55 -19.39 26.80
N THR A 461 10.10 -20.23 25.93
CA THR A 461 11.51 -20.62 25.91
C THR A 461 12.35 -19.88 24.89
N ASN A 462 11.70 -19.26 23.89
CA ASN A 462 12.35 -18.48 22.85
C ASN A 462 12.75 -17.09 23.35
N LYS A 463 13.43 -16.30 22.53
CA LYS A 463 13.70 -14.88 22.82
C LYS A 463 12.39 -14.11 22.96
N ASP A 464 12.45 -12.96 23.63
CA ASP A 464 11.34 -12.05 23.75
C ASP A 464 10.82 -11.65 22.36
N ASP A 465 9.50 -11.66 22.22
CA ASP A 465 8.81 -11.22 21.01
C ASP A 465 7.57 -10.42 21.40
N ASN A 466 7.41 -9.25 20.83
CA ASN A 466 6.26 -8.38 21.04
C ASN A 466 5.13 -8.59 20.02
N ASN A 467 5.28 -9.55 19.12
CA ASN A 467 4.32 -9.86 18.07
C ASN A 467 3.92 -11.35 18.06
N GLY A 468 3.78 -11.94 19.24
CA GLY A 468 3.11 -13.23 19.35
C GLY A 468 1.68 -13.14 18.81
N ARG A 469 1.18 -14.17 18.15
CA ARG A 469 -0.16 -14.19 17.57
C ARG A 469 -0.96 -15.40 18.03
N LEU A 470 -2.02 -15.14 18.78
CA LEU A 470 -3.02 -16.19 19.09
C LEU A 470 -3.79 -16.53 17.82
N GLU A 471 -3.92 -17.83 17.54
CA GLU A 471 -4.61 -18.34 16.36
C GLU A 471 -5.61 -19.42 16.72
N PHE A 472 -6.82 -19.30 16.17
CA PHE A 472 -7.81 -20.36 16.09
C PHE A 472 -7.91 -20.77 14.63
N ASN A 473 -7.46 -21.99 14.31
CA ASN A 473 -7.37 -22.52 12.95
C ASN A 473 -8.47 -23.56 12.74
N MET A 474 -9.36 -23.31 11.80
CA MET A 474 -10.60 -24.07 11.57
C MET A 474 -10.66 -24.71 10.19
N GLY A 475 -9.65 -24.46 9.34
CA GLY A 475 -9.58 -25.01 7.98
C GLY A 475 -9.23 -26.50 7.97
N HIS A 476 -9.59 -27.18 6.89
CA HIS A 476 -9.21 -28.56 6.56
C HIS A 476 -9.41 -29.57 7.71
N ARG A 477 -10.53 -29.45 8.44
CA ARG A 477 -10.88 -30.32 9.58
C ARG A 477 -12.06 -31.24 9.30
N GLY A 478 -12.54 -31.34 8.06
CA GLY A 478 -13.64 -32.20 7.64
C GLY A 478 -15.02 -31.69 8.06
N SER A 479 -15.15 -30.40 8.43
CA SER A 479 -16.41 -29.82 8.87
C SER A 479 -16.46 -28.31 8.63
N THR A 480 -17.63 -27.79 8.24
CA THR A 480 -17.97 -26.40 8.14
C THR A 480 -18.97 -25.94 9.22
N ALA A 481 -19.20 -26.74 10.25
CA ALA A 481 -20.10 -26.39 11.36
C ALA A 481 -19.69 -25.04 11.98
N ASP A 482 -20.68 -24.22 12.34
CA ASP A 482 -20.44 -22.91 12.94
C ASP A 482 -19.71 -23.05 14.28
N ILE A 483 -18.79 -22.14 14.57
CA ILE A 483 -18.06 -22.07 15.83
C ILE A 483 -18.41 -20.76 16.55
N ASN A 484 -18.64 -20.88 17.86
CA ASN A 484 -18.83 -19.76 18.76
C ASN A 484 -17.72 -19.74 19.80
N ILE A 485 -17.07 -18.58 20.01
CA ILE A 485 -15.99 -18.39 20.97
C ILE A 485 -16.32 -17.17 21.85
N LYS A 486 -15.99 -17.24 23.14
CA LYS A 486 -16.09 -16.12 24.08
C LYS A 486 -15.08 -16.24 25.22
N ASN A 487 -14.95 -15.19 26.03
CA ASN A 487 -14.11 -15.15 27.23
C ASN A 487 -12.66 -15.54 26.97
N VAL A 488 -12.07 -15.03 25.87
CA VAL A 488 -10.69 -15.36 25.47
C VAL A 488 -9.72 -14.61 26.37
N ARG A 489 -8.80 -15.34 26.96
CA ARG A 489 -7.75 -14.80 27.83
C ARG A 489 -6.40 -15.44 27.50
N VAL A 490 -5.37 -14.62 27.51
CA VAL A 490 -3.97 -15.04 27.64
C VAL A 490 -3.38 -14.23 28.80
N GLU A 491 -2.84 -14.89 29.78
CA GLU A 491 -2.30 -14.24 30.98
C GLU A 491 -0.97 -14.84 31.40
N VAL A 492 -0.11 -14.03 32.02
CA VAL A 492 1.10 -14.51 32.65
C VAL A 492 0.74 -15.11 34.02
N ILE A 493 1.12 -16.38 34.22
CA ILE A 493 0.93 -17.06 35.53
C ILE A 493 2.23 -17.16 36.30
N LYS A 494 2.13 -17.01 37.60
CA LYS A 494 3.29 -17.03 38.49
C LYS A 494 3.75 -18.46 38.82
#